data_93f5c3de217be631f6f87d8dcc59cfd6
#
_entry.id   93f5c3de217be631f6f87d8dcc59cfd6
#
_cell.length_a   1.000
_cell.length_b   1.000
_cell.length_c   1.000
_cell.angle_alpha   90.00
_cell.angle_beta   90.00
_cell.angle_gamma   90.00
#
_symmetry.space_group_name_H-M   'P 1'
#
loop_
_entity.id
_entity.type
_entity.pdbx_description
1 polymer ?
#
loop_
_entity_poly.entity_id
_entity_poly.type
_entity_poly.pdbx_seq_one_letter_code
_entity_poly.pdbx_strand_id
1 'polypeptide(L)'
;PRIEAGKVLLLSQFHPDAPWVVSRAMERNKVVTGLAQVVIVAEADTKGGTWEGANGALKQGRPLYVRQAASSQSLAGNEALIERGGHPLPWPTENIADILSPLHQESAVLQQKQSELPGRSEQLSLFATSND
;
A
#
# COMPACT_ATOMS: atom_id res chain seq x y z
N PRO A 1 6.74 24.43 -11.97
CA PRO A 1 6.03 23.51 -11.08
C PRO A 1 6.77 22.18 -10.94
N ARG A 2 6.49 21.40 -9.87
CA ARG A 2 7.25 20.17 -9.56
C ARG A 2 7.02 19.05 -10.57
N ILE A 3 5.87 19.01 -11.21
CA ILE A 3 5.54 18.03 -12.28
C ILE A 3 6.41 18.28 -13.50
N GLU A 4 6.48 19.52 -14.01
CA GLU A 4 7.31 19.90 -15.16
C GLU A 4 8.80 19.66 -14.90
N ALA A 5 9.24 19.78 -13.64
CA ALA A 5 10.60 19.46 -13.24
C ALA A 5 10.86 17.95 -13.08
N GLY A 6 9.92 17.08 -13.44
CA GLY A 6 10.06 15.62 -13.33
C GLY A 6 10.14 15.08 -11.90
N LYS A 7 9.79 15.90 -10.89
CA LYS A 7 9.89 15.50 -9.47
C LYS A 7 8.63 14.84 -8.92
N VAL A 8 7.54 14.86 -9.69
CA VAL A 8 6.25 14.29 -9.29
C VAL A 8 5.60 13.64 -10.50
N LEU A 9 5.19 12.40 -10.34
CA LEU A 9 4.34 11.67 -11.27
C LEU A 9 2.91 11.62 -10.75
N LEU A 10 1.94 12.02 -11.56
CA LEU A 10 0.51 11.82 -11.29
C LEU A 10 0.04 10.59 -12.06
N LEU A 11 -0.53 9.63 -11.34
CA LEU A 11 -1.10 8.42 -11.91
C LEU A 11 -2.60 8.39 -11.61
N SER A 12 -3.43 8.27 -12.64
CA SER A 12 -4.88 8.13 -12.50
C SER A 12 -5.39 7.12 -13.52
N GLN A 13 -6.31 6.26 -13.10
CA GLN A 13 -7.06 5.37 -13.99
C GLN A 13 -8.33 6.05 -14.54
N PHE A 14 -8.66 7.25 -14.07
CA PHE A 14 -9.84 8.02 -14.48
C PHE A 14 -9.42 9.30 -15.20
N HIS A 15 -10.28 9.74 -16.10
CA HIS A 15 -10.12 11.05 -16.76
C HIS A 15 -10.09 12.18 -15.71
N PRO A 16 -9.28 13.25 -15.88
CA PRO A 16 -9.20 14.35 -14.91
C PRO A 16 -10.56 15.00 -14.60
N ASP A 17 -11.42 15.13 -15.59
CA ASP A 17 -12.76 15.74 -15.42
C ASP A 17 -13.83 14.74 -14.96
N ALA A 18 -13.44 13.51 -14.66
CA ALA A 18 -14.39 12.50 -14.19
C ALA A 18 -15.02 12.92 -12.85
N PRO A 19 -16.37 12.90 -12.72
CA PRO A 19 -17.02 13.29 -11.49
C PRO A 19 -16.61 12.36 -10.34
N TRP A 20 -16.47 12.93 -9.14
CA TRP A 20 -16.20 12.15 -7.94
C TRP A 20 -17.44 11.32 -7.57
N VAL A 21 -17.24 10.01 -7.43
CA VAL A 21 -18.23 9.07 -6.91
C VAL A 21 -17.55 8.04 -6.03
N VAL A 22 -18.25 7.55 -5.00
CA VAL A 22 -17.69 6.61 -4.00
C VAL A 22 -17.15 5.33 -4.66
N SER A 23 -17.87 4.78 -5.65
CA SER A 23 -17.43 3.57 -6.35
C SER A 23 -16.07 3.73 -7.03
N ARG A 24 -15.81 4.88 -7.66
CA ARG A 24 -14.49 5.19 -8.26
C ARG A 24 -13.39 5.33 -7.22
N ALA A 25 -13.70 5.93 -6.06
CA ALA A 25 -12.76 6.02 -4.97
C ALA A 25 -12.37 4.61 -4.47
N MET A 26 -13.33 3.71 -4.34
CA MET A 26 -13.08 2.31 -3.96
C MET A 26 -12.29 1.56 -5.04
N GLU A 27 -12.59 1.79 -6.30
CA GLU A 27 -11.85 1.19 -7.42
C GLU A 27 -10.39 1.69 -7.47
N ARG A 28 -10.16 3.00 -7.30
CA ARG A 28 -8.83 3.59 -7.19
C ARG A 28 -8.03 2.97 -6.04
N ASN A 29 -8.65 2.66 -4.90
CA ASN A 29 -7.97 2.04 -3.77
C ASN A 29 -7.33 0.69 -4.14
N LYS A 30 -7.92 -0.09 -5.06
CA LYS A 30 -7.32 -1.33 -5.58
C LYS A 30 -6.01 -1.08 -6.33
N VAL A 31 -5.93 0.01 -7.09
CA VAL A 31 -4.69 0.40 -7.77
C VAL A 31 -3.65 0.86 -6.76
N VAL A 32 -4.04 1.70 -5.79
CA VAL A 32 -3.13 2.17 -4.74
C VAL A 32 -2.52 1.01 -3.95
N THR A 33 -3.35 0.06 -3.50
CA THR A 33 -2.87 -1.13 -2.78
C THR A 33 -2.06 -2.07 -3.67
N GLY A 34 -2.43 -2.18 -4.95
CA GLY A 34 -1.70 -2.99 -5.94
C GLY A 34 -0.29 -2.47 -6.24
N LEU A 35 -0.09 -1.15 -6.22
CA LEU A 35 1.20 -0.50 -6.43
C LEU A 35 2.05 -0.41 -5.15
N ALA A 36 1.41 -0.51 -3.98
CA ALA A 36 2.12 -0.45 -2.70
C ALA A 36 2.93 -1.73 -2.46
N GLN A 37 4.12 -1.60 -1.91
CA GLN A 37 4.90 -2.73 -1.41
C GLN A 37 4.35 -3.20 -0.07
N VAL A 38 3.97 -2.26 0.78
CA VAL A 38 3.41 -2.48 2.12
C VAL A 38 2.22 -1.55 2.31
N VAL A 39 1.18 -2.02 2.98
CA VAL A 39 0.00 -1.22 3.34
C VAL A 39 -0.04 -1.07 4.86
N ILE A 40 -0.22 0.16 5.33
CA ILE A 40 -0.31 0.48 6.75
C ILE A 40 -1.70 1.04 7.05
N VAL A 41 -2.35 0.48 8.06
CA VAL A 41 -3.63 0.95 8.58
C VAL A 41 -3.42 1.57 9.97
N ALA A 42 -3.67 2.87 10.08
CA ALA A 42 -3.68 3.56 11.36
C ALA A 42 -4.97 3.25 12.13
N GLU A 43 -6.12 3.45 11.49
CA GLU A 43 -7.44 3.23 12.09
C GLU A 43 -8.42 2.71 11.04
N ALA A 44 -9.17 1.69 11.41
CA ALA A 44 -10.28 1.14 10.64
C ALA A 44 -11.45 0.80 11.55
N ASP A 45 -12.64 1.05 11.07
CA ASP A 45 -13.86 0.41 11.58
C ASP A 45 -14.08 -0.90 10.80
N THR A 46 -15.06 -1.71 11.16
CA THR A 46 -15.43 -2.97 10.48
C THR A 46 -16.14 -2.75 9.13
N LYS A 47 -16.24 -1.51 8.67
CA LYS A 47 -16.84 -1.07 7.39
C LYS A 47 -16.15 0.19 6.86
N GLY A 48 -16.45 0.54 5.62
CA GLY A 48 -15.96 1.77 4.99
C GLY A 48 -14.67 1.59 4.20
N GLY A 49 -14.16 2.70 3.65
CA GLY A 49 -13.09 2.69 2.65
C GLY A 49 -11.76 2.10 3.14
N THR A 50 -11.36 2.38 4.40
CA THR A 50 -10.14 1.81 5.00
C THR A 50 -10.27 0.31 5.17
N TRP A 51 -11.41 -0.17 5.68
CA TRP A 51 -11.70 -1.59 5.83
C TRP A 51 -11.65 -2.36 4.51
N GLU A 52 -12.35 -1.85 3.51
CA GLU A 52 -12.38 -2.47 2.18
C GLU A 52 -11.00 -2.44 1.51
N GLY A 53 -10.27 -1.33 1.62
CA GLY A 53 -8.91 -1.22 1.11
C GLY A 53 -7.95 -2.20 1.77
N ALA A 54 -8.00 -2.35 3.09
CA ALA A 54 -7.17 -3.29 3.85
C ALA A 54 -7.49 -4.75 3.49
N ASN A 55 -8.78 -5.14 3.44
CA ASN A 55 -9.17 -6.46 2.98
C ASN A 55 -8.76 -6.71 1.51
N GLY A 56 -8.82 -5.68 0.67
CA GLY A 56 -8.32 -5.73 -0.71
C GLY A 56 -6.82 -6.00 -0.77
N ALA A 57 -6.03 -5.38 0.10
CA ALA A 57 -4.59 -5.61 0.21
C ALA A 57 -4.29 -7.06 0.61
N LEU A 58 -4.96 -7.59 1.62
CA LEU A 58 -4.83 -8.99 2.05
C LEU A 58 -5.16 -9.96 0.90
N LYS A 59 -6.26 -9.72 0.17
CA LYS A 59 -6.64 -10.54 -0.99
C LYS A 59 -5.62 -10.50 -2.13
N GLN A 60 -4.88 -9.40 -2.27
CA GLN A 60 -3.81 -9.24 -3.25
C GLN A 60 -2.47 -9.80 -2.76
N GLY A 61 -2.41 -10.39 -1.57
CA GLY A 61 -1.18 -10.87 -0.95
C GLY A 61 -0.20 -9.75 -0.60
N ARG A 62 -0.69 -8.53 -0.37
CA ARG A 62 0.14 -7.41 0.07
C ARG A 62 0.33 -7.47 1.58
N PRO A 63 1.56 -7.30 2.08
CA PRO A 63 1.80 -7.16 3.51
C PRO A 63 0.98 -6.00 4.07
N LEU A 64 0.16 -6.31 5.09
CA LEU A 64 -0.69 -5.36 5.77
C LEU A 64 -0.22 -5.21 7.21
N TYR A 65 0.13 -4.00 7.60
CA TYR A 65 0.47 -3.64 8.96
C TYR A 65 -0.64 -2.81 9.57
N VAL A 66 -1.02 -3.13 10.79
CA VAL A 66 -2.18 -2.51 11.45
C VAL A 66 -1.78 -1.99 12.81
N ARG A 67 -2.06 -0.73 13.09
CA ARG A 67 -1.81 -0.14 14.40
C ARG A 67 -2.55 -0.92 15.48
N GLN A 68 -1.80 -1.43 16.45
CA GLN A 68 -2.31 -2.09 17.63
C GLN A 68 -2.15 -1.15 18.84
N ALA A 69 -3.24 -0.72 19.42
CA ALA A 69 -3.21 0.10 20.62
C ALA A 69 -2.89 -0.75 21.86
N ALA A 70 -2.15 -0.17 22.81
CA ALA A 70 -1.73 -0.85 24.04
C ALA A 70 -2.86 -1.12 25.05
N SER A 71 -4.08 -0.61 24.83
CA SER A 71 -5.23 -0.78 25.77
C SER A 71 -6.56 -0.53 25.04
N SER A 72 -7.65 -0.49 25.79
CA SER A 72 -9.06 -0.36 25.40
C SER A 72 -9.45 0.68 24.33
N GLN A 73 -8.50 1.34 23.71
CA GLN A 73 -8.68 2.28 22.59
C GLN A 73 -8.45 1.61 21.21
N SER A 74 -8.30 0.28 21.16
CA SER A 74 -8.23 -0.41 19.89
C SER A 74 -9.59 -0.35 19.19
N LEU A 75 -9.57 0.04 17.91
CA LEU A 75 -10.77 0.00 17.09
C LEU A 75 -11.05 -1.45 16.67
N ALA A 76 -12.31 -1.85 16.73
CA ALA A 76 -12.72 -3.22 16.39
C ALA A 76 -12.28 -3.66 14.98
N GLY A 77 -12.19 -2.72 14.03
CA GLY A 77 -11.69 -2.99 12.70
C GLY A 77 -10.21 -3.32 12.68
N ASN A 78 -9.39 -2.66 13.51
CA ASN A 78 -7.95 -2.97 13.60
C ASN A 78 -7.74 -4.40 14.13
N GLU A 79 -8.43 -4.78 15.20
CA GLU A 79 -8.34 -6.13 15.75
C GLU A 79 -8.76 -7.19 14.72
N ALA A 80 -9.91 -6.97 14.07
CA ALA A 80 -10.41 -7.88 13.05
C ALA A 80 -9.46 -7.98 11.83
N LEU A 81 -8.74 -6.92 11.46
CA LEU A 81 -7.73 -6.97 10.39
C LEU A 81 -6.49 -7.76 10.82
N ILE A 82 -6.06 -7.64 12.07
CA ILE A 82 -4.95 -8.44 12.62
C ILE A 82 -5.33 -9.92 12.63
N GLU A 83 -6.53 -10.29 13.10
CA GLU A 83 -7.05 -11.65 13.08
C GLU A 83 -7.11 -12.24 11.65
N ARG A 84 -7.31 -11.41 10.64
CA ARG A 84 -7.34 -11.80 9.22
C ARG A 84 -5.96 -11.92 8.56
N GLY A 85 -4.89 -11.72 9.32
CA GLY A 85 -3.51 -11.86 8.84
C GLY A 85 -2.76 -10.53 8.69
N GLY A 86 -3.29 -9.43 9.18
CA GLY A 86 -2.55 -8.18 9.33
C GLY A 86 -1.48 -8.30 10.43
N HIS A 87 -0.30 -7.75 10.18
CA HIS A 87 0.79 -7.70 11.17
C HIS A 87 0.55 -6.55 12.16
N PRO A 88 0.57 -6.80 13.47
CA PRO A 88 0.39 -5.74 14.44
C PRO A 88 1.58 -4.79 14.47
N LEU A 89 1.32 -3.48 14.47
CA LEU A 89 2.28 -2.43 14.77
C LEU A 89 1.97 -1.87 16.16
N PRO A 90 2.84 -2.09 17.16
CA PRO A 90 2.62 -1.61 18.51
C PRO A 90 2.56 -0.08 18.56
N TRP A 91 1.55 0.46 19.25
CA TRP A 91 1.37 1.90 19.41
C TRP A 91 0.75 2.24 20.79
N PRO A 92 1.25 3.24 21.52
CA PRO A 92 2.44 4.04 21.20
C PRO A 92 3.74 3.23 21.25
N THR A 93 4.77 3.69 20.53
CA THR A 93 6.13 3.14 20.62
C THR A 93 7.11 4.24 21.03
N GLU A 94 8.05 3.90 21.87
CA GLU A 94 9.15 4.80 22.27
C GLU A 94 10.25 4.86 21.19
N ASN A 95 10.34 3.81 20.38
CA ASN A 95 11.36 3.69 19.36
C ASN A 95 10.72 3.50 17.97
N ILE A 96 10.83 4.51 17.14
CA ILE A 96 10.32 4.47 15.75
C ILE A 96 10.96 3.35 14.91
N ALA A 97 12.15 2.88 15.26
CA ALA A 97 12.79 1.78 14.56
C ALA A 97 12.01 0.47 14.69
N ASP A 98 11.26 0.28 15.78
CA ASP A 98 10.42 -0.91 15.98
C ASP A 98 9.30 -0.99 14.93
N ILE A 99 8.88 0.17 14.39
CA ILE A 99 7.93 0.26 13.29
C ILE A 99 8.64 0.17 11.93
N LEU A 100 9.73 0.92 11.75
CA LEU A 100 10.38 1.06 10.44
C LEU A 100 11.15 -0.19 10.03
N SER A 101 11.78 -0.90 10.97
CA SER A 101 12.62 -2.06 10.65
C SER A 101 11.85 -3.19 9.95
N PRO A 102 10.70 -3.66 10.46
CA PRO A 102 9.94 -4.70 9.77
C PRO A 102 9.41 -4.23 8.41
N LEU A 103 9.03 -2.96 8.27
CA LEU A 103 8.56 -2.41 6.99
C LEU A 103 9.67 -2.37 5.94
N HIS A 104 10.89 -1.98 6.33
CA HIS A 104 12.05 -1.99 5.44
C HIS A 104 12.45 -3.39 5.01
N GLN A 105 12.45 -4.36 5.93
CA GLN A 105 12.77 -5.76 5.63
C GLN A 105 11.76 -6.34 4.63
N GLU A 106 10.47 -6.15 4.86
CA GLU A 106 9.43 -6.62 3.95
C GLU A 106 9.54 -5.99 2.55
N SER A 107 9.78 -4.68 2.50
CA SER A 107 9.99 -3.95 1.25
C SER A 107 11.21 -4.49 0.48
N ALA A 108 12.32 -4.76 1.16
CA ALA A 108 13.52 -5.32 0.54
C ALA A 108 13.29 -6.72 -0.03
N VAL A 109 12.61 -7.60 0.70
CA VAL A 109 12.25 -8.96 0.23
C VAL A 109 11.37 -8.90 -1.02
N LEU A 110 10.38 -8.00 -1.04
CA LEU A 110 9.51 -7.84 -2.20
C LEU A 110 10.24 -7.28 -3.41
N GLN A 111 11.17 -6.34 -3.22
CA GLN A 111 12.03 -5.82 -4.29
C GLN A 111 12.89 -6.92 -4.89
N GLN A 112 13.50 -7.76 -4.06
CA GLN A 112 14.31 -8.88 -4.52
C GLN A 112 13.47 -9.87 -5.35
N LYS A 113 12.30 -10.30 -4.83
CA LYS A 113 11.39 -11.16 -5.58
C LYS A 113 10.96 -10.57 -6.93
N GLN A 114 10.74 -9.25 -6.98
CA GLN A 114 10.40 -8.57 -8.24
C GLN A 114 11.55 -8.53 -9.24
N SER A 115 12.80 -8.44 -8.78
CA SER A 115 13.98 -8.47 -9.66
C SER A 115 14.27 -9.84 -10.24
N GLU A 116 13.83 -10.91 -9.56
CA GLU A 116 14.02 -12.30 -9.97
C GLU A 116 12.95 -12.80 -10.97
N LEU A 117 11.89 -12.00 -11.23
CA LEU A 117 10.86 -12.36 -12.19
C LEU A 117 11.42 -12.33 -13.63
N PRO A 118 11.33 -13.46 -14.40
CA PRO A 118 11.76 -13.50 -15.77
C PRO A 118 10.94 -12.52 -16.64
N GLY A 119 11.61 -11.79 -17.54
CA GLY A 119 11.00 -10.87 -18.51
C GLY A 119 11.07 -9.38 -18.16
N ARG A 120 11.48 -9.00 -16.94
CA ARG A 120 11.60 -7.58 -16.58
C ARG A 120 12.82 -6.89 -17.23
N SER A 121 13.91 -7.62 -17.43
CA SER A 121 15.10 -7.12 -18.14
C SER A 121 14.82 -6.86 -19.63
N GLU A 122 13.99 -7.69 -20.27
CA GLU A 122 13.58 -7.50 -21.65
C GLU A 122 12.64 -6.29 -21.84
N GLN A 123 11.68 -6.09 -20.92
CA GLN A 123 10.79 -4.93 -20.99
C GLN A 123 11.52 -3.60 -20.80
N LEU A 124 12.51 -3.54 -19.92
CA LEU A 124 13.32 -2.32 -19.73
C LEU A 124 14.20 -2.03 -20.94
N SER A 125 14.70 -3.02 -21.67
CA SER A 125 15.46 -2.84 -22.89
C SER A 125 14.62 -2.28 -24.05
N LEU A 126 13.33 -2.65 -24.12
CA LEU A 126 12.41 -2.13 -25.14
C LEU A 126 12.13 -0.63 -24.97
N PHE A 127 12.17 -0.11 -23.73
CA PHE A 127 12.00 1.33 -23.47
C PHE A 127 13.31 2.13 -23.58
N ALA A 128 14.46 1.48 -23.47
CA ALA A 128 15.77 2.13 -23.59
C ALA A 128 16.19 2.39 -25.05
N THR A 129 15.63 1.68 -26.03
CA THR A 129 15.97 1.79 -27.46
C THR A 129 15.09 2.74 -28.26
N SER A 130 14.17 3.48 -27.61
CA SER A 130 13.20 4.37 -28.29
C SER A 130 13.58 5.87 -28.21
N ASN A 131 14.84 6.21 -27.93
CA ASN A 131 15.31 7.60 -27.83
C ASN A 131 16.48 7.86 -28.80
N ASP A 132 16.29 7.57 -30.11
CA ASP A 132 17.07 8.11 -31.21
C ASP A 132 16.17 8.79 -32.21
#